data_11fbef369dba66401681dce8dda9ab6a
#
_entry.id   11fbef369dba66401681dce8dda9ab6a
#
_cell.length_a   1.000
_cell.length_b   1.000
_cell.length_c   1.000
_cell.angle_alpha   90.00
_cell.angle_beta   90.00
_cell.angle_gamma   90.00
#
_symmetry.space_group_name_H-M   'P 1'
#
loop_
_entity.id
_entity.type
_entity.pdbx_description
1 polymer ?
#
loop_
_entity_poly.entity_id
_entity_poly.type
_entity_poly.pdbx_seq_one_letter_code
_entity_poly.pdbx_strand_id
1 'polypeptide(L)'
;MKWTLGCCCAVALLLALPATAGTFGPAAWSADGGGVSATFGGATFRAASAAPTTVLARTEDRVELELTTADGPVRAVWARDAEGALTLALSAPADRRMTRPLDYPAGWETQAGDDLVLPFGEGVSYPVADPAVRFNGTRYNFANGMRAAMGFFGVGRGGVFAMTGVENGLDAALVCRTNAPYRAGVSWRPAAGRWGYDRRLRFFFGTSLGAVAAPYRAWRERQGRVRTLAEKAKANPRLRDFPGTADFWLWDDNNQNRLYNWPLVKESAPYDVPRLAAEMKALGLDRVLLNAFEGLSAADCAALAKLGYLSGTYDCLRDIFHPGLVSVANPSNFVRAARFLPFADRVARVNADGSFARAWSIPDKAGKMHPMHALCDMLAPEMCRTLIAPDVAARGYTSRLMDVQAAGGPVPCFSASHPCTAAQALEALRAEHRYLADDLGLVVGVEVGNELLVDAFHYSEGLTSCPHEFRKALCWRYKDRALYGDEIPEATRTLLHNPKYRIPLWELVYHDCTVSYWYWADSTLMYPQLAPLKDAFCRLWGLPPIYSMNVATWNRLKHEVAASYRRAVPSARATMFSRMTAFEYLTPDRLVQRTTFANGHVETVDFRRHYADVIAVAPGNP
;
A
#
# COMPACT_ATOMS: atom_id res chain seq x y z
N MET A 1 -24.05 -62.25 -17.57
CA MET A 1 -24.64 -60.89 -17.47
C MET A 1 -23.49 -59.91 -17.41
N LYS A 2 -23.21 -59.24 -18.53
CA LYS A 2 -22.12 -58.25 -18.67
C LYS A 2 -22.69 -56.86 -18.32
N TRP A 3 -22.05 -56.12 -17.40
CA TRP A 3 -22.29 -54.71 -17.18
C TRP A 3 -21.09 -53.92 -17.69
N THR A 4 -21.32 -53.14 -18.73
CA THR A 4 -20.38 -52.20 -19.31
C THR A 4 -20.41 -50.90 -18.50
N LEU A 5 -19.25 -50.50 -17.96
CA LEU A 5 -19.04 -49.14 -17.42
C LEU A 5 -18.90 -48.16 -18.59
N GLY A 6 -19.82 -47.22 -18.65
CA GLY A 6 -19.71 -46.06 -19.53
C GLY A 6 -18.82 -44.98 -18.87
N CYS A 7 -17.75 -44.63 -19.55
CA CYS A 7 -16.83 -43.60 -19.19
C CYS A 7 -17.41 -42.26 -19.71
N CYS A 8 -17.95 -41.39 -18.83
CA CYS A 8 -18.31 -40.02 -19.17
C CYS A 8 -17.06 -39.13 -19.12
N CYS A 9 -16.46 -38.90 -20.28
CA CYS A 9 -15.49 -37.82 -20.45
C CYS A 9 -16.23 -36.47 -20.44
N ALA A 10 -16.14 -35.73 -19.33
CA ALA A 10 -16.52 -34.33 -19.29
C ALA A 10 -15.44 -33.53 -20.02
N VAL A 11 -15.73 -33.09 -21.23
CA VAL A 11 -14.93 -32.11 -21.96
C VAL A 11 -15.20 -30.77 -21.33
N ALA A 12 -14.25 -30.25 -20.54
CA ALA A 12 -14.24 -28.89 -20.09
C ALA A 12 -13.97 -27.98 -21.29
N LEU A 13 -15.02 -27.33 -21.80
CA LEU A 13 -14.89 -26.27 -22.78
C LEU A 13 -14.26 -25.07 -22.05
N LEU A 14 -12.96 -24.91 -22.19
CA LEU A 14 -12.27 -23.65 -21.94
C LEU A 14 -12.74 -22.66 -23.01
N LEU A 15 -13.74 -21.86 -22.69
CA LEU A 15 -14.05 -20.65 -23.44
C LEU A 15 -12.87 -19.69 -23.26
N ALA A 16 -11.91 -19.78 -24.17
CA ALA A 16 -10.93 -18.72 -24.38
C ALA A 16 -11.72 -17.48 -24.80
N LEU A 17 -11.86 -16.51 -23.89
CA LEU A 17 -12.26 -15.16 -24.26
C LEU A 17 -11.30 -14.70 -25.36
N PRO A 18 -11.79 -14.14 -26.48
CA PRO A 18 -10.91 -13.60 -27.49
C PRO A 18 -10.08 -12.50 -26.82
N ALA A 19 -8.78 -12.73 -26.69
CA ALA A 19 -7.83 -11.66 -26.47
C ALA A 19 -8.00 -10.71 -27.67
N THR A 20 -8.74 -9.63 -27.48
CA THR A 20 -8.64 -8.51 -28.39
C THR A 20 -7.18 -8.08 -28.32
N ALA A 21 -6.41 -8.44 -29.35
CA ALA A 21 -5.06 -7.97 -29.55
C ALA A 21 -5.11 -6.45 -29.83
N GLY A 22 -5.36 -5.67 -28.78
CA GLY A 22 -5.12 -4.24 -28.77
C GLY A 22 -3.61 -4.06 -28.75
N THR A 23 -3.10 -3.29 -29.68
CA THR A 23 -1.73 -2.83 -29.67
C THR A 23 -1.53 -2.02 -28.38
N PHE A 24 -0.85 -2.59 -27.37
CA PHE A 24 -0.61 -1.94 -26.08
C PHE A 24 0.42 -0.80 -26.15
N GLY A 25 0.98 -0.54 -27.33
CA GLY A 25 1.93 0.53 -27.59
C GLY A 25 1.30 1.75 -28.27
N PRO A 26 1.99 2.89 -28.30
CA PRO A 26 1.54 4.06 -29.01
C PRO A 26 1.47 3.77 -30.53
N ALA A 27 0.50 4.36 -31.22
CA ALA A 27 0.36 4.24 -32.68
C ALA A 27 1.60 4.83 -33.39
N ALA A 28 2.12 5.94 -32.85
CA ALA A 28 3.38 6.55 -33.30
C ALA A 28 4.17 7.07 -32.09
N TRP A 29 5.48 7.06 -32.21
CA TRP A 29 6.37 7.64 -31.20
C TRP A 29 7.64 8.20 -31.83
N SER A 30 8.27 9.13 -31.16
CA SER A 30 9.59 9.63 -31.49
C SER A 30 10.35 10.03 -30.23
N ALA A 31 11.66 9.89 -30.24
CA ALA A 31 12.54 10.40 -29.20
C ALA A 31 13.72 11.14 -29.84
N ASP A 32 14.10 12.27 -29.23
CA ASP A 32 15.22 13.11 -29.67
C ASP A 32 15.89 13.82 -28.48
N GLY A 33 16.79 14.75 -28.75
CA GLY A 33 17.43 15.56 -27.71
C GLY A 33 16.48 16.42 -26.89
N GLY A 34 15.28 16.71 -27.40
CA GLY A 34 14.25 17.50 -26.72
C GLY A 34 13.28 16.67 -25.87
N GLY A 35 13.27 15.33 -26.01
CA GLY A 35 12.40 14.45 -25.26
C GLY A 35 11.79 13.31 -26.07
N VAL A 36 10.67 12.76 -25.59
CA VAL A 36 9.88 11.71 -26.23
C VAL A 36 8.45 12.19 -26.48
N SER A 37 7.89 11.83 -27.63
CA SER A 37 6.48 12.01 -27.95
C SER A 37 5.85 10.66 -28.30
N ALA A 38 4.61 10.44 -27.87
CA ALA A 38 3.85 9.23 -28.16
C ALA A 38 2.40 9.58 -28.45
N THR A 39 1.81 8.98 -29.48
CA THR A 39 0.42 9.22 -29.89
C THR A 39 -0.39 7.92 -29.72
N PHE A 40 -1.53 8.01 -29.05
CA PHE A 40 -2.48 6.91 -28.88
C PHE A 40 -3.92 7.45 -28.80
N GLY A 41 -4.86 6.80 -29.47
CA GLY A 41 -6.29 7.16 -29.43
C GLY A 41 -6.57 8.62 -29.84
N GLY A 42 -5.79 9.19 -30.76
CA GLY A 42 -5.89 10.59 -31.18
C GLY A 42 -5.25 11.61 -30.24
N ALA A 43 -4.76 11.20 -29.05
CA ALA A 43 -4.05 12.05 -28.10
C ALA A 43 -2.54 11.90 -28.25
N THR A 44 -1.82 13.03 -28.20
CA THR A 44 -0.35 13.05 -28.20
C THR A 44 0.15 13.45 -26.80
N PHE A 45 1.02 12.61 -26.24
CA PHE A 45 1.70 12.82 -24.96
C PHE A 45 3.17 13.13 -25.22
N ARG A 46 3.70 14.10 -24.52
CA ARG A 46 5.10 14.52 -24.61
C ARG A 46 5.74 14.49 -23.24
N ALA A 47 6.97 13.97 -23.17
CA ALA A 47 7.84 14.10 -22.00
C ALA A 47 9.15 14.75 -22.44
N ALA A 48 9.43 15.95 -21.93
CA ALA A 48 10.65 16.65 -22.23
C ALA A 48 11.88 15.91 -21.68
N SER A 49 13.03 16.08 -22.35
CA SER A 49 14.32 15.70 -21.78
C SER A 49 14.65 16.64 -20.62
N ALA A 50 15.00 16.08 -19.46
CA ALA A 50 15.43 16.86 -18.30
C ALA A 50 16.97 16.99 -18.21
N ALA A 51 17.69 16.41 -19.17
CA ALA A 51 19.15 16.44 -19.25
C ALA A 51 19.59 16.79 -20.67
N PRO A 52 20.76 17.42 -20.86
CA PRO A 52 21.37 17.57 -22.17
C PRO A 52 21.56 16.20 -22.82
N THR A 53 21.13 16.06 -24.08
CA THR A 53 20.99 14.77 -24.74
C THR A 53 21.55 14.82 -26.16
N THR A 54 22.35 13.81 -26.52
CA THR A 54 22.87 13.61 -27.88
C THR A 54 22.28 12.33 -28.47
N VAL A 55 21.82 12.37 -29.70
CA VAL A 55 21.35 11.19 -30.44
C VAL A 55 22.57 10.42 -30.95
N LEU A 56 22.70 9.16 -30.53
CA LEU A 56 23.79 8.27 -30.96
C LEU A 56 23.41 7.43 -32.19
N ALA A 57 22.18 6.88 -32.17
CA ALA A 57 21.66 6.06 -33.25
C ALA A 57 20.15 6.13 -33.31
N ARG A 58 19.57 5.89 -34.50
CA ARG A 58 18.11 5.85 -34.70
C ARG A 58 17.76 4.84 -35.78
N THR A 59 16.74 4.02 -35.46
CA THR A 59 15.98 3.21 -36.40
C THR A 59 14.50 3.49 -36.21
N GLU A 60 13.61 2.81 -36.93
CA GLU A 60 12.16 2.96 -36.80
C GLU A 60 11.67 2.62 -35.37
N ASP A 61 12.15 1.52 -34.80
CA ASP A 61 11.71 0.99 -33.50
C ASP A 61 12.70 1.20 -32.36
N ARG A 62 13.80 1.95 -32.58
CA ARG A 62 14.84 2.13 -31.58
C ARG A 62 15.56 3.47 -31.74
N VAL A 63 15.67 4.21 -30.64
CA VAL A 63 16.48 5.43 -30.55
C VAL A 63 17.45 5.31 -29.38
N GLU A 64 18.72 5.52 -29.65
CA GLU A 64 19.79 5.53 -28.64
C GLU A 64 20.26 6.96 -28.41
N LEU A 65 20.29 7.34 -27.15
CA LEU A 65 20.67 8.66 -26.69
C LEU A 65 21.78 8.57 -25.65
N GLU A 66 22.62 9.58 -25.59
CA GLU A 66 23.54 9.81 -24.47
C GLU A 66 23.04 11.02 -23.67
N LEU A 67 22.82 10.80 -22.38
CA LEU A 67 22.46 11.84 -21.41
C LEU A 67 23.73 12.33 -20.74
N THR A 68 23.99 13.63 -20.78
CA THR A 68 25.08 14.25 -20.02
C THR A 68 24.61 14.49 -18.58
N THR A 69 25.26 13.84 -17.60
CA THR A 69 24.96 14.03 -16.18
C THR A 69 26.20 14.51 -15.41
N ALA A 70 25.99 15.03 -14.20
CA ALA A 70 27.10 15.48 -13.34
C ALA A 70 28.05 14.33 -12.95
N ASP A 71 27.58 13.08 -12.98
CA ASP A 71 28.34 11.88 -12.61
C ASP A 71 28.84 11.09 -13.85
N GLY A 72 28.79 11.72 -15.04
CA GLY A 72 29.20 11.13 -16.33
C GLY A 72 28.04 10.75 -17.24
N PRO A 73 28.34 10.28 -18.49
CA PRO A 73 27.30 9.98 -19.48
C PRO A 73 26.46 8.76 -19.10
N VAL A 74 25.16 8.81 -19.37
CA VAL A 74 24.23 7.69 -19.22
C VAL A 74 23.62 7.38 -20.58
N ARG A 75 23.69 6.11 -21.00
CA ARG A 75 23.05 5.66 -22.23
C ARG A 75 21.56 5.46 -21.97
N ALA A 76 20.71 6.05 -22.80
CA ALA A 76 19.27 5.88 -22.79
C ALA A 76 18.83 5.23 -24.10
N VAL A 77 18.10 4.12 -24.00
CA VAL A 77 17.59 3.38 -25.15
C VAL A 77 16.06 3.36 -25.07
N TRP A 78 15.44 4.07 -25.99
CA TRP A 78 14.00 3.98 -26.25
C TRP A 78 13.76 2.94 -27.33
N ALA A 79 12.84 2.02 -27.12
CA ALA A 79 12.53 0.97 -28.08
C ALA A 79 11.10 0.46 -27.93
N ARG A 80 10.56 -0.16 -29.00
CA ARG A 80 9.42 -1.09 -28.85
C ARG A 80 9.94 -2.44 -28.42
N ASP A 81 9.28 -3.06 -27.45
CA ASP A 81 9.53 -4.45 -27.11
C ASP A 81 8.76 -5.41 -28.04
N ALA A 82 8.95 -6.72 -27.84
CA ALA A 82 8.30 -7.76 -28.65
C ALA A 82 6.77 -7.75 -28.59
N GLU A 83 6.19 -7.10 -27.57
CA GLU A 83 4.74 -6.94 -27.41
C GLU A 83 4.25 -5.58 -27.97
N GLY A 84 5.13 -4.79 -28.58
CA GLY A 84 4.82 -3.49 -29.15
C GLY A 84 4.79 -2.35 -28.14
N ALA A 85 5.05 -2.59 -26.87
CA ALA A 85 5.07 -1.55 -25.85
C ALA A 85 6.32 -0.67 -25.97
N LEU A 86 6.15 0.63 -25.75
CA LEU A 86 7.28 1.55 -25.64
C LEU A 86 8.02 1.32 -24.33
N THR A 87 9.34 1.21 -24.41
CA THR A 87 10.23 0.99 -23.27
C THR A 87 11.37 1.99 -23.24
N LEU A 88 11.93 2.21 -22.06
CA LEU A 88 13.16 2.96 -21.84
C LEU A 88 14.11 2.10 -20.98
N ALA A 89 15.35 1.96 -21.42
CA ALA A 89 16.43 1.42 -20.62
C ALA A 89 17.52 2.48 -20.44
N LEU A 90 17.94 2.71 -19.19
CA LEU A 90 19.07 3.56 -18.83
C LEU A 90 20.20 2.70 -18.33
N SER A 91 21.40 2.86 -18.86
CA SER A 91 22.58 2.09 -18.47
C SER A 91 23.82 2.97 -18.27
N ALA A 92 24.63 2.57 -17.30
CA ALA A 92 25.97 3.08 -17.02
C ALA A 92 26.74 1.99 -16.26
N PRO A 93 28.09 2.07 -16.13
CA PRO A 93 28.85 1.14 -15.31
C PRO A 93 28.28 1.02 -13.89
N ALA A 94 28.06 -0.21 -13.40
CA ALA A 94 27.39 -0.45 -12.12
C ALA A 94 28.16 0.14 -10.92
N ASP A 95 29.48 0.17 -10.97
CA ASP A 95 30.37 0.73 -9.95
C ASP A 95 30.51 2.25 -10.04
N ARG A 96 29.99 2.88 -11.11
CA ARG A 96 30.04 4.33 -11.27
C ARG A 96 29.41 5.01 -10.06
N ARG A 97 30.15 5.94 -9.48
CA ARG A 97 29.63 6.81 -8.43
C ARG A 97 28.44 7.61 -8.95
N MET A 98 27.38 7.65 -8.18
CA MET A 98 26.19 8.45 -8.41
C MET A 98 25.95 9.33 -7.18
N THR A 99 26.13 10.65 -7.33
CA THR A 99 26.06 11.59 -6.21
C THR A 99 24.71 12.28 -6.11
N ARG A 100 23.98 12.37 -7.21
CA ARG A 100 22.70 13.07 -7.31
C ARG A 100 21.66 12.19 -8.01
N PRO A 101 20.39 12.32 -7.65
CA PRO A 101 19.30 11.70 -8.41
C PRO A 101 19.28 12.19 -9.86
N LEU A 102 18.95 11.28 -10.78
CA LEU A 102 18.71 11.59 -12.19
C LEU A 102 17.19 11.62 -12.44
N ASP A 103 16.64 12.78 -12.77
CA ASP A 103 15.25 12.96 -13.17
C ASP A 103 15.13 12.77 -14.70
N TYR A 104 14.87 11.55 -15.18
CA TYR A 104 14.70 11.24 -16.59
C TYR A 104 13.83 9.99 -16.80
N PRO A 105 12.84 10.02 -17.73
CA PRO A 105 12.31 11.21 -18.41
C PRO A 105 11.57 12.13 -17.43
N ALA A 106 11.33 13.38 -17.84
CA ALA A 106 10.67 14.38 -16.99
C ALA A 106 9.20 14.06 -16.66
N GLY A 107 8.65 13.00 -17.24
CA GLY A 107 7.25 12.61 -17.17
C GLY A 107 6.39 13.28 -18.25
N TRP A 108 5.21 12.72 -18.46
CA TRP A 108 4.24 13.25 -19.45
C TRP A 108 3.79 14.65 -19.06
N GLU A 109 3.85 15.58 -20.01
CA GLU A 109 3.37 16.95 -19.85
C GLU A 109 1.85 16.96 -19.84
N THR A 110 1.28 17.75 -18.91
CA THR A 110 -0.17 17.94 -18.83
C THR A 110 -0.60 19.25 -19.43
N GLN A 111 -1.88 19.31 -19.80
CA GLN A 111 -2.59 20.51 -20.27
C GLN A 111 -3.91 20.66 -19.49
N ALA A 112 -4.57 21.79 -19.65
CA ALA A 112 -5.89 22.01 -19.04
C ALA A 112 -6.86 20.89 -19.47
N GLY A 113 -7.59 20.31 -18.51
CA GLY A 113 -8.50 19.17 -18.73
C GLY A 113 -7.87 17.79 -18.56
N ASP A 114 -6.55 17.69 -18.37
CA ASP A 114 -5.89 16.43 -18.04
C ASP A 114 -6.04 16.08 -16.54
N ASP A 115 -5.88 14.80 -16.25
CA ASP A 115 -5.74 14.25 -14.90
C ASP A 115 -4.34 13.69 -14.66
N LEU A 116 -3.78 13.93 -13.48
CA LEU A 116 -2.65 13.18 -12.97
C LEU A 116 -3.15 11.93 -12.26
N VAL A 117 -2.74 10.76 -12.74
CA VAL A 117 -3.01 9.45 -12.13
C VAL A 117 -1.80 9.03 -11.30
N LEU A 118 -1.97 8.97 -9.97
CA LEU A 118 -0.86 8.78 -9.03
C LEU A 118 -1.13 7.61 -8.07
N PRO A 119 -0.08 6.83 -7.68
CA PRO A 119 -0.20 5.65 -6.83
C PRO A 119 -0.15 5.99 -5.33
N PHE A 120 -0.93 6.97 -4.90
CA PHE A 120 -1.04 7.35 -3.50
C PHE A 120 -2.15 6.57 -2.82
N GLY A 121 -1.80 5.72 -1.86
CA GLY A 121 -2.73 4.76 -1.30
C GLY A 121 -3.27 3.82 -2.39
N GLU A 122 -4.58 3.64 -2.45
CA GLU A 122 -5.27 2.90 -3.53
C GLU A 122 -5.08 3.51 -4.91
N GLY A 123 -4.88 4.81 -4.96
CA GLY A 123 -4.73 5.59 -6.18
C GLY A 123 -5.60 6.85 -6.16
N VAL A 124 -5.11 7.85 -6.86
CA VAL A 124 -5.80 9.13 -7.04
C VAL A 124 -5.73 9.60 -8.49
N SER A 125 -6.79 10.28 -8.94
CA SER A 125 -6.86 10.96 -10.24
C SER A 125 -7.16 12.44 -9.98
N TYR A 126 -6.17 13.28 -10.14
CA TYR A 126 -6.28 14.71 -9.85
C TYR A 126 -6.43 15.53 -11.12
N PRO A 127 -7.55 16.24 -11.32
CA PRO A 127 -7.68 17.22 -12.38
C PRO A 127 -6.62 18.32 -12.24
N VAL A 128 -5.84 18.55 -13.29
CA VAL A 128 -4.71 19.50 -13.28
C VAL A 128 -5.16 20.94 -13.04
N ALA A 129 -6.36 21.27 -13.50
CA ALA A 129 -6.94 22.59 -13.34
C ALA A 129 -7.53 22.85 -11.94
N ASP A 130 -7.63 21.83 -11.07
CA ASP A 130 -8.25 21.96 -9.75
C ASP A 130 -7.32 22.72 -8.80
N PRO A 131 -7.73 23.90 -8.27
CA PRO A 131 -6.90 24.69 -7.37
C PRO A 131 -6.67 24.04 -6.00
N ALA A 132 -7.49 23.04 -5.62
CA ALA A 132 -7.31 22.30 -4.36
C ALA A 132 -6.10 21.38 -4.41
N VAL A 133 -5.65 20.99 -5.61
CA VAL A 133 -4.54 20.06 -5.79
C VAL A 133 -3.23 20.82 -5.90
N ARG A 134 -2.33 20.58 -4.97
CA ARG A 134 -0.99 21.17 -4.90
C ARG A 134 0.04 20.11 -4.54
N PHE A 135 1.16 20.09 -5.26
CA PHE A 135 2.31 19.23 -4.97
C PHE A 135 3.56 20.11 -4.76
N ASN A 136 4.38 19.77 -3.79
CA ASN A 136 5.54 20.58 -3.40
C ASN A 136 6.86 20.13 -4.04
N GLY A 137 6.83 19.47 -5.20
CA GLY A 137 8.03 18.93 -5.86
C GLY A 137 8.72 17.83 -5.05
N THR A 138 8.04 17.25 -4.08
CA THR A 138 8.54 16.19 -3.21
C THR A 138 8.79 14.91 -4.01
N ARG A 139 9.81 14.16 -3.61
CA ARG A 139 10.10 12.83 -4.15
C ARG A 139 9.42 11.76 -3.30
N TYR A 140 8.61 10.93 -3.93
CA TYR A 140 7.84 9.84 -3.30
C TYR A 140 8.47 8.51 -3.69
N ASN A 141 9.22 7.90 -2.77
CA ASN A 141 9.92 6.64 -3.03
C ASN A 141 8.93 5.50 -3.30
N PHE A 142 9.10 4.78 -4.41
CA PHE A 142 8.28 3.62 -4.73
C PHE A 142 8.51 2.42 -3.80
N ALA A 143 9.67 2.34 -3.16
CA ALA A 143 9.95 1.32 -2.16
C ALA A 143 9.32 1.59 -0.79
N ASN A 144 8.62 2.73 -0.62
CA ASN A 144 8.04 3.15 0.64
C ASN A 144 6.52 3.29 0.47
N GLY A 145 5.75 2.34 1.02
CA GLY A 145 4.30 2.29 0.90
C GLY A 145 3.59 3.55 1.40
N MET A 146 4.13 4.20 2.43
CA MET A 146 3.63 5.49 2.92
C MET A 146 3.75 6.62 1.90
N ARG A 147 4.58 6.47 0.86
CA ARG A 147 4.85 7.48 -0.15
C ARG A 147 4.18 7.17 -1.47
N ALA A 148 4.46 5.99 -2.03
CA ALA A 148 3.85 5.50 -3.26
C ALA A 148 3.72 3.97 -3.18
N ALA A 149 2.51 3.45 -3.32
CA ALA A 149 2.25 2.02 -3.12
C ALA A 149 2.84 1.17 -4.26
N MET A 150 2.93 1.73 -5.47
CA MET A 150 3.42 1.02 -6.65
C MET A 150 4.14 1.96 -7.63
N GLY A 151 4.93 1.40 -8.52
CA GLY A 151 5.62 2.11 -9.61
C GLY A 151 4.76 2.30 -10.87
N PHE A 152 3.48 2.66 -10.73
CA PHE A 152 2.53 2.81 -11.85
C PHE A 152 1.77 4.12 -11.74
N PHE A 153 2.04 5.05 -12.66
CA PHE A 153 1.48 6.40 -12.65
C PHE A 153 1.45 7.00 -14.06
N GLY A 154 0.71 8.10 -14.26
CA GLY A 154 0.67 8.74 -15.58
C GLY A 154 -0.32 9.89 -15.71
N VAL A 155 -0.84 10.06 -16.92
CA VAL A 155 -1.75 11.14 -17.32
C VAL A 155 -2.95 10.56 -18.03
N GLY A 156 -4.15 11.03 -17.66
CA GLY A 156 -5.40 10.85 -18.39
C GLY A 156 -5.72 12.11 -19.19
N ARG A 157 -6.07 11.95 -20.47
CA ARG A 157 -6.39 13.02 -21.42
C ARG A 157 -7.56 12.62 -22.31
N GLY A 158 -8.73 13.25 -22.15
CA GLY A 158 -9.88 13.00 -23.03
C GLY A 158 -10.33 11.53 -23.09
N GLY A 159 -10.24 10.79 -21.97
CA GLY A 159 -10.56 9.37 -21.92
C GLY A 159 -9.42 8.43 -22.38
N VAL A 160 -8.26 8.98 -22.73
CA VAL A 160 -7.04 8.21 -23.08
C VAL A 160 -6.03 8.34 -21.96
N PHE A 161 -5.35 7.24 -21.62
CA PHE A 161 -4.35 7.17 -20.56
C PHE A 161 -2.97 6.84 -21.13
N ALA A 162 -1.94 7.57 -20.68
CA ALA A 162 -0.54 7.27 -20.88
C ALA A 162 0.09 7.05 -19.51
N MET A 163 0.38 5.78 -19.19
CA MET A 163 0.90 5.37 -17.90
C MET A 163 2.34 4.91 -18.01
N THR A 164 3.10 5.13 -16.95
CA THR A 164 4.50 4.73 -16.80
C THR A 164 4.59 3.65 -15.74
N GLY A 165 5.18 2.50 -16.09
CA GLY A 165 5.53 1.43 -15.16
C GLY A 165 7.02 1.40 -14.87
N VAL A 166 7.39 1.37 -13.60
CA VAL A 166 8.78 1.27 -13.13
C VAL A 166 9.12 -0.20 -12.87
N GLU A 167 10.14 -0.74 -13.52
CA GLU A 167 10.50 -2.17 -13.38
C GLU A 167 10.99 -2.49 -11.96
N ASN A 168 11.87 -1.65 -11.43
CA ASN A 168 12.42 -1.79 -10.10
C ASN A 168 12.31 -0.48 -9.32
N GLY A 169 11.40 -0.45 -8.36
CA GLY A 169 11.12 0.72 -7.53
C GLY A 169 12.10 0.96 -6.37
N LEU A 170 13.08 0.07 -6.12
CA LEU A 170 13.97 0.16 -4.95
C LEU A 170 14.71 1.49 -4.86
N ASP A 171 15.35 1.90 -5.96
CA ASP A 171 16.13 3.13 -6.02
C ASP A 171 15.47 4.14 -6.99
N ALA A 172 14.14 4.22 -6.96
CA ALA A 172 13.37 5.13 -7.77
C ALA A 172 12.31 5.86 -6.93
N ALA A 173 11.97 7.06 -7.36
CA ALA A 173 10.92 7.86 -6.75
C ALA A 173 10.05 8.52 -7.82
N LEU A 174 8.77 8.67 -7.51
CA LEU A 174 7.88 9.56 -8.24
C LEU A 174 8.23 11.01 -7.91
N VAL A 175 8.32 11.86 -8.92
CA VAL A 175 8.45 13.31 -8.78
C VAL A 175 7.25 13.99 -9.39
N CYS A 176 6.47 14.67 -8.55
CA CYS A 176 5.38 15.52 -9.02
C CYS A 176 5.86 16.97 -9.05
N ARG A 177 5.83 17.60 -10.22
CA ARG A 177 6.21 19.00 -10.42
C ARG A 177 4.96 19.86 -10.59
N THR A 178 4.87 20.92 -9.80
CA THR A 178 3.69 21.79 -9.69
C THR A 178 3.75 23.03 -10.55
N ASN A 179 4.91 23.33 -11.16
CA ASN A 179 5.01 24.43 -12.11
C ASN A 179 4.36 24.00 -13.44
N ALA A 180 3.51 24.83 -13.99
CA ALA A 180 2.84 24.54 -15.26
C ALA A 180 3.88 24.32 -16.38
N PRO A 181 3.71 23.28 -17.22
CA PRO A 181 2.72 22.23 -17.08
C PRO A 181 3.04 21.26 -15.93
N TYR A 182 2.01 20.83 -15.21
CA TYR A 182 2.15 19.78 -14.19
C TYR A 182 2.73 18.52 -14.81
N ARG A 183 3.58 17.79 -14.08
CA ARG A 183 4.21 16.56 -14.54
C ARG A 183 4.39 15.59 -13.41
N ALA A 184 4.24 14.30 -13.72
CA ALA A 184 4.67 13.19 -12.88
C ALA A 184 5.73 12.38 -13.62
N GLY A 185 6.93 12.28 -13.07
CA GLY A 185 8.08 11.61 -13.68
C GLY A 185 8.85 10.75 -12.70
N VAL A 186 9.92 10.12 -13.17
CA VAL A 186 10.79 9.27 -12.35
C VAL A 186 12.07 10.01 -11.98
N SER A 187 12.44 9.90 -10.72
CA SER A 187 13.75 10.28 -10.17
C SER A 187 14.50 9.02 -9.78
N TRP A 188 15.58 8.73 -10.48
CA TRP A 188 16.46 7.60 -10.19
C TRP A 188 17.44 7.98 -9.10
N ARG A 189 17.49 7.19 -8.04
CA ARG A 189 18.33 7.44 -6.87
C ARG A 189 19.59 6.59 -6.92
N PRO A 190 20.68 7.04 -6.26
CA PRO A 190 21.86 6.19 -6.09
C PRO A 190 21.53 4.89 -5.36
N ALA A 191 21.98 3.76 -5.91
CA ALA A 191 21.99 2.47 -5.22
C ALA A 191 23.25 2.41 -4.34
N ALA A 192 23.11 2.73 -3.05
CA ALA A 192 24.23 2.84 -2.12
C ALA A 192 25.39 3.73 -2.63
N GLY A 193 25.07 4.87 -3.23
CA GLY A 193 26.06 5.82 -3.75
C GLY A 193 26.59 5.53 -5.15
N ARG A 194 26.07 4.49 -5.82
CA ARG A 194 26.51 4.05 -7.16
C ARG A 194 25.34 3.95 -8.12
N TRP A 195 25.63 3.75 -9.41
CA TRP A 195 24.62 3.43 -10.42
C TRP A 195 23.94 2.10 -10.12
N GLY A 196 24.70 1.06 -9.84
CA GLY A 196 24.28 -0.23 -9.30
C GLY A 196 23.73 -1.21 -10.35
N TYR A 197 22.77 -0.80 -11.17
CA TYR A 197 22.09 -1.63 -12.15
C TYR A 197 21.34 -0.80 -13.20
N ASP A 198 20.95 -1.41 -14.31
CA ASP A 198 20.15 -0.77 -15.36
C ASP A 198 18.78 -0.35 -14.83
N ARG A 199 18.32 0.82 -15.24
CA ARG A 199 17.01 1.38 -14.89
C ARG A 199 16.07 1.19 -16.06
N ARG A 200 14.85 0.71 -15.82
CA ARG A 200 13.90 0.42 -16.91
C ARG A 200 12.52 0.92 -16.61
N LEU A 201 11.87 1.46 -17.66
CA LEU A 201 10.47 1.82 -17.69
C LEU A 201 9.77 1.09 -18.83
N ARG A 202 8.49 0.85 -18.63
CA ARG A 202 7.58 0.41 -19.66
C ARG A 202 6.36 1.34 -19.67
N PHE A 203 5.90 1.71 -20.85
CA PHE A 203 4.79 2.63 -21.01
C PHE A 203 3.55 1.89 -21.50
N PHE A 204 2.40 2.26 -20.94
CA PHE A 204 1.12 1.63 -21.19
C PHE A 204 0.13 2.67 -21.66
N PHE A 205 -0.56 2.39 -22.76
CA PHE A 205 -1.56 3.27 -23.34
C PHE A 205 -2.90 2.54 -23.42
N GLY A 206 -4.01 3.25 -23.16
CA GLY A 206 -5.34 2.64 -23.17
C GLY A 206 -6.45 3.67 -23.04
N THR A 207 -7.68 3.24 -23.26
CA THR A 207 -8.89 4.09 -23.24
C THR A 207 -9.63 4.02 -21.89
N SER A 208 -9.09 3.31 -20.91
CA SER A 208 -9.62 3.28 -19.54
C SER A 208 -8.52 2.88 -18.56
N LEU A 209 -8.75 3.10 -17.25
CA LEU A 209 -7.83 2.64 -16.21
C LEU A 209 -7.67 1.10 -16.21
N GLY A 210 -8.74 0.35 -16.44
CA GLY A 210 -8.66 -1.10 -16.57
C GLY A 210 -7.84 -1.55 -17.78
N ALA A 211 -7.95 -0.84 -18.91
CA ALA A 211 -7.20 -1.14 -20.13
C ALA A 211 -5.67 -0.92 -19.98
N VAL A 212 -5.24 -0.04 -19.09
CA VAL A 212 -3.81 0.16 -18.79
C VAL A 212 -3.33 -0.68 -17.59
N ALA A 213 -4.20 -0.96 -16.62
CA ALA A 213 -3.85 -1.77 -15.46
C ALA A 213 -3.67 -3.27 -15.81
N ALA A 214 -4.49 -3.82 -16.71
CA ALA A 214 -4.40 -5.23 -17.10
C ALA A 214 -3.05 -5.59 -17.74
N PRO A 215 -2.50 -4.85 -18.73
CA PRO A 215 -1.17 -5.14 -19.27
C PRO A 215 -0.04 -4.83 -18.26
N TYR A 216 -0.21 -3.85 -17.36
CA TYR A 216 0.73 -3.65 -16.25
C TYR A 216 0.76 -4.88 -15.33
N ARG A 217 -0.40 -5.37 -14.91
CA ARG A 217 -0.54 -6.61 -14.13
C ARG A 217 0.16 -7.79 -14.83
N ALA A 218 -0.12 -8.04 -16.10
CA ALA A 218 0.50 -9.11 -16.88
C ALA A 218 2.03 -8.97 -16.95
N TRP A 219 2.54 -7.74 -17.03
CA TRP A 219 3.97 -7.48 -16.97
C TRP A 219 4.57 -7.84 -15.60
N ARG A 220 3.87 -7.52 -14.49
CA ARG A 220 4.31 -7.90 -13.13
C ARG A 220 4.25 -9.42 -12.90
N GLU A 221 3.26 -10.11 -13.49
CA GLU A 221 3.16 -11.58 -13.46
C GLU A 221 4.38 -12.25 -14.11
N ARG A 222 4.78 -11.77 -15.30
CA ARG A 222 6.00 -12.28 -15.98
C ARG A 222 7.29 -12.04 -15.18
N GLN A 223 7.32 -11.05 -14.32
CA GLN A 223 8.43 -10.79 -13.42
C GLN A 223 8.38 -11.65 -12.13
N GLY A 224 7.38 -12.52 -11.98
CA GLY A 224 7.18 -13.31 -10.76
C GLY A 224 6.80 -12.47 -9.53
N ARG A 225 6.22 -11.28 -9.76
CA ARG A 225 5.88 -10.33 -8.68
C ARG A 225 4.41 -10.39 -8.25
N VAL A 226 3.68 -11.36 -8.76
CA VAL A 226 2.26 -11.56 -8.46
C VAL A 226 2.05 -12.95 -7.90
N ARG A 227 1.35 -13.03 -6.76
CA ARG A 227 0.85 -14.27 -6.16
C ARG A 227 -0.55 -13.96 -5.66
N THR A 228 -1.54 -14.61 -6.22
CA THR A 228 -2.95 -14.38 -5.87
C THR A 228 -3.28 -14.96 -4.48
N LEU A 229 -4.34 -14.44 -3.84
CA LEU A 229 -4.86 -14.99 -2.59
C LEU A 229 -5.29 -16.46 -2.75
N ALA A 230 -5.79 -16.85 -3.93
CA ALA A 230 -6.11 -18.23 -4.24
C ALA A 230 -4.86 -19.13 -4.26
N GLU A 231 -3.73 -18.64 -4.78
CA GLU A 231 -2.44 -19.33 -4.74
C GLU A 231 -1.88 -19.39 -3.32
N LYS A 232 -1.95 -18.27 -2.57
CA LYS A 232 -1.54 -18.21 -1.16
C LYS A 232 -2.37 -19.15 -0.28
N ALA A 233 -3.67 -19.31 -0.57
CA ALA A 233 -4.57 -20.22 0.14
C ALA A 233 -4.23 -21.70 -0.02
N LYS A 234 -3.40 -22.07 -1.01
CA LYS A 234 -2.90 -23.46 -1.14
C LYS A 234 -1.91 -23.81 -0.02
N ALA A 235 -1.06 -22.85 0.37
CA ALA A 235 -0.12 -23.00 1.48
C ALA A 235 -0.77 -22.67 2.84
N ASN A 236 -1.64 -21.66 2.88
CA ASN A 236 -2.35 -21.22 4.09
C ASN A 236 -3.88 -21.37 3.95
N PRO A 237 -4.46 -22.50 4.38
CA PRO A 237 -5.91 -22.75 4.24
C PRO A 237 -6.81 -21.77 4.99
N ARG A 238 -6.31 -21.04 6.01
CA ARG A 238 -7.08 -20.00 6.74
C ARG A 238 -7.58 -18.88 5.84
N LEU A 239 -6.90 -18.64 4.72
CA LEU A 239 -7.34 -17.63 3.75
C LEU A 239 -8.67 -17.96 3.06
N ARG A 240 -9.14 -19.21 3.11
CA ARG A 240 -10.47 -19.59 2.56
C ARG A 240 -11.62 -18.97 3.37
N ASP A 241 -11.39 -18.73 4.66
CA ASP A 241 -12.36 -18.12 5.56
C ASP A 241 -12.15 -16.61 5.75
N PHE A 242 -11.14 -16.04 5.10
CA PHE A 242 -10.79 -14.63 5.19
C PHE A 242 -11.71 -13.67 4.37
N PRO A 243 -12.44 -14.08 3.30
CA PRO A 243 -13.31 -13.18 2.55
C PRO A 243 -14.32 -12.44 3.41
N GLY A 244 -14.31 -11.11 3.31
CA GLY A 244 -15.20 -10.24 4.08
C GLY A 244 -14.92 -10.20 5.58
N THR A 245 -13.73 -10.57 6.02
CA THR A 245 -13.30 -10.44 7.41
C THR A 245 -13.08 -8.98 7.74
N ALA A 246 -13.87 -8.44 8.69
CA ALA A 246 -13.63 -7.10 9.23
C ALA A 246 -12.48 -7.13 10.22
N ASP A 247 -11.63 -6.12 10.16
CA ASP A 247 -10.50 -5.97 11.08
C ASP A 247 -10.90 -5.11 12.28
N PHE A 248 -10.55 -5.57 13.48
CA PHE A 248 -10.85 -4.91 14.75
C PHE A 248 -9.57 -4.73 15.56
N TRP A 249 -9.24 -3.47 15.85
CA TRP A 249 -8.16 -3.14 16.78
C TRP A 249 -8.69 -2.77 18.14
N LEU A 250 -8.28 -3.52 19.15
CA LEU A 250 -8.52 -3.21 20.56
C LEU A 250 -7.33 -2.41 21.11
N TRP A 251 -7.64 -1.25 21.67
CA TRP A 251 -6.67 -0.33 22.25
C TRP A 251 -6.86 -0.20 23.75
N ASP A 252 -5.83 -0.43 24.55
CA ASP A 252 -5.76 0.12 25.90
C ASP A 252 -5.27 1.56 25.81
N ASP A 253 -6.20 2.49 25.72
CA ASP A 253 -5.89 3.92 25.55
C ASP A 253 -5.01 4.48 26.66
N ASN A 254 -5.11 3.93 27.87
CA ASN A 254 -4.39 4.48 29.01
C ASN A 254 -2.94 4.03 29.09
N ASN A 255 -2.58 2.91 28.51
CA ASN A 255 -1.20 2.46 28.52
C ASN A 255 -0.31 3.42 27.72
N GLN A 256 -0.62 3.67 26.47
CA GLN A 256 0.13 4.64 25.66
C GLN A 256 -0.02 6.08 26.19
N ASN A 257 -1.20 6.44 26.70
CA ASN A 257 -1.43 7.77 27.28
C ASN A 257 -0.46 8.04 28.44
N ARG A 258 -0.26 7.05 29.32
CA ARG A 258 0.73 7.13 30.41
C ARG A 258 2.17 7.23 29.87
N LEU A 259 2.51 6.47 28.80
CA LEU A 259 3.85 6.50 28.21
C LEU A 259 4.22 7.84 27.60
N TYR A 260 3.26 8.50 26.97
CA TYR A 260 3.47 9.77 26.26
C TYR A 260 2.93 11.00 27.00
N ASN A 261 2.52 10.84 28.26
CA ASN A 261 1.88 11.89 29.08
C ASN A 261 0.66 12.54 28.39
N TRP A 262 -0.12 11.74 27.70
CA TRP A 262 -1.34 12.17 27.05
C TRP A 262 -2.53 12.11 28.03
N PRO A 263 -3.62 12.85 27.80
CA PRO A 263 -4.81 12.78 28.64
C PRO A 263 -5.35 11.34 28.79
N LEU A 264 -5.71 10.95 30.00
CA LEU A 264 -6.29 9.63 30.25
C LEU A 264 -7.75 9.57 29.82
N VAL A 265 -8.15 8.46 29.20
CA VAL A 265 -9.54 8.16 28.93
C VAL A 265 -10.21 7.72 30.24
N LYS A 266 -11.19 8.47 30.73
CA LYS A 266 -11.84 8.25 32.03
C LYS A 266 -12.60 6.92 32.09
N GLU A 267 -13.07 6.44 30.94
CA GLU A 267 -13.93 5.26 30.82
C GLU A 267 -13.16 4.00 30.35
N SER A 268 -11.82 4.06 30.37
CA SER A 268 -10.99 2.90 30.02
C SER A 268 -11.22 1.77 31.03
N ALA A 269 -11.50 0.60 30.50
CA ALA A 269 -11.64 -0.63 31.27
C ALA A 269 -10.86 -1.77 30.58
N PRO A 270 -10.37 -2.77 31.32
CA PRO A 270 -9.82 -3.98 30.73
C PRO A 270 -10.84 -4.66 29.82
N TYR A 271 -10.37 -5.27 28.72
CA TYR A 271 -11.22 -6.06 27.84
C TYR A 271 -11.53 -7.42 28.46
N ASP A 272 -12.80 -7.79 28.44
CA ASP A 272 -13.23 -9.19 28.48
C ASP A 272 -13.41 -9.64 27.03
N VAL A 273 -12.35 -10.17 26.44
CA VAL A 273 -12.31 -10.56 25.02
C VAL A 273 -13.33 -11.63 24.68
N PRO A 274 -13.54 -12.70 25.47
CA PRO A 274 -14.58 -13.68 25.23
C PRO A 274 -15.99 -13.07 25.18
N ARG A 275 -16.30 -12.17 26.11
CA ARG A 275 -17.59 -11.48 26.17
C ARG A 275 -17.77 -10.55 24.97
N LEU A 276 -16.77 -9.74 24.65
CA LEU A 276 -16.78 -8.85 23.49
C LEU A 276 -17.03 -9.62 22.19
N ALA A 277 -16.32 -10.72 21.99
CA ALA A 277 -16.46 -11.57 20.81
C ALA A 277 -17.88 -12.21 20.73
N ALA A 278 -18.44 -12.63 21.85
CA ALA A 278 -19.80 -13.14 21.91
C ALA A 278 -20.85 -12.06 21.56
N GLU A 279 -20.68 -10.83 22.05
CA GLU A 279 -21.52 -9.69 21.67
C GLU A 279 -21.39 -9.36 20.18
N MET A 280 -20.17 -9.37 19.61
CA MET A 280 -19.95 -9.19 18.17
C MET A 280 -20.70 -10.25 17.36
N LYS A 281 -20.61 -11.52 17.76
CA LYS A 281 -21.31 -12.63 17.10
C LYS A 281 -22.83 -12.47 17.17
N ALA A 282 -23.36 -12.09 18.32
CA ALA A 282 -24.81 -11.83 18.53
C ALA A 282 -25.33 -10.68 17.67
N LEU A 283 -24.48 -9.69 17.33
CA LEU A 283 -24.79 -8.58 16.43
C LEU A 283 -24.65 -8.93 14.93
N GLY A 284 -24.29 -10.19 14.61
CA GLY A 284 -24.17 -10.69 13.24
C GLY A 284 -22.82 -10.43 12.58
N LEU A 285 -21.78 -10.09 13.35
CA LEU A 285 -20.41 -10.02 12.84
C LEU A 285 -19.86 -11.45 12.79
N ASP A 286 -20.02 -12.11 11.67
CA ASP A 286 -19.69 -13.55 11.52
C ASP A 286 -18.24 -13.82 11.17
N ARG A 287 -17.51 -12.84 10.59
CA ARG A 287 -16.08 -12.92 10.24
C ARG A 287 -15.33 -11.69 10.76
N VAL A 288 -14.45 -11.93 11.71
CA VAL A 288 -13.68 -10.91 12.42
C VAL A 288 -12.22 -11.36 12.55
N LEU A 289 -11.31 -10.47 12.27
CA LEU A 289 -9.93 -10.49 12.73
C LEU A 289 -9.85 -9.54 13.93
N LEU A 290 -9.62 -10.08 15.12
CA LEU A 290 -9.49 -9.28 16.33
C LEU A 290 -8.01 -9.11 16.69
N ASN A 291 -7.49 -7.95 16.44
CA ASN A 291 -6.17 -7.52 16.83
C ASN A 291 -6.20 -6.80 18.19
N ALA A 292 -5.27 -7.09 19.07
CA ALA A 292 -5.08 -6.36 20.30
C ALA A 292 -3.69 -5.73 20.35
N PHE A 293 -3.64 -4.43 20.63
CA PHE A 293 -2.38 -3.70 20.69
C PHE A 293 -1.45 -4.26 21.78
N GLU A 294 -1.99 -4.56 22.96
CA GLU A 294 -1.24 -5.16 24.07
C GLU A 294 -1.04 -6.69 23.93
N GLY A 295 -1.66 -7.29 22.91
CA GLY A 295 -1.69 -8.73 22.68
C GLY A 295 -2.88 -9.42 23.37
N LEU A 296 -3.07 -10.69 23.03
CA LEU A 296 -4.12 -11.56 23.54
C LEU A 296 -3.50 -12.69 24.36
N SER A 297 -4.21 -13.18 25.38
CA SER A 297 -3.84 -14.40 26.09
C SER A 297 -4.17 -15.65 25.24
N ALA A 298 -3.60 -16.80 25.61
CA ALA A 298 -3.95 -18.07 24.96
C ALA A 298 -5.44 -18.41 25.13
N ALA A 299 -6.01 -18.05 26.28
CA ALA A 299 -7.46 -18.25 26.54
C ALA A 299 -8.33 -17.38 25.62
N ASP A 300 -7.92 -16.12 25.38
CA ASP A 300 -8.60 -15.23 24.45
C ASP A 300 -8.54 -15.77 23.01
N CYS A 301 -7.37 -16.18 22.56
CA CYS A 301 -7.17 -16.79 21.24
C CYS A 301 -8.06 -18.04 21.06
N ALA A 302 -8.11 -18.90 22.10
CA ALA A 302 -8.96 -20.09 22.06
C ALA A 302 -10.46 -19.75 22.05
N ALA A 303 -10.89 -18.71 22.78
CA ALA A 303 -12.27 -18.24 22.76
C ALA A 303 -12.67 -17.67 21.39
N LEU A 304 -11.80 -16.90 20.76
CA LEU A 304 -12.00 -16.37 19.41
C LEU A 304 -12.12 -17.49 18.37
N ALA A 305 -11.23 -18.48 18.44
CA ALA A 305 -11.24 -19.64 17.55
C ALA A 305 -12.54 -20.44 17.61
N LYS A 306 -13.15 -20.60 18.79
CA LYS A 306 -14.47 -21.26 18.96
C LYS A 306 -15.60 -20.55 18.22
N LEU A 307 -15.48 -19.24 18.01
CA LEU A 307 -16.45 -18.42 17.27
C LEU A 307 -16.14 -18.35 15.76
N GLY A 308 -15.02 -18.95 15.30
CA GLY A 308 -14.53 -18.84 13.94
C GLY A 308 -13.85 -17.50 13.63
N TYR A 309 -13.39 -16.78 14.66
CA TYR A 309 -12.68 -15.51 14.53
C TYR A 309 -11.18 -15.71 14.46
N LEU A 310 -10.51 -14.83 13.74
CA LEU A 310 -9.05 -14.74 13.72
C LEU A 310 -8.57 -13.90 14.92
N SER A 311 -7.45 -14.30 15.50
CA SER A 311 -6.80 -13.61 16.61
C SER A 311 -5.44 -13.08 16.19
N GLY A 312 -5.17 -11.81 16.44
CA GLY A 312 -3.93 -11.16 16.01
C GLY A 312 -3.38 -10.14 16.99
N THR A 313 -2.21 -9.69 16.66
CA THR A 313 -1.51 -8.53 17.23
C THR A 313 -0.47 -8.07 16.21
N TYR A 314 0.32 -7.04 16.53
CA TYR A 314 1.38 -6.58 15.64
C TYR A 314 2.78 -6.86 16.21
N ASP A 315 3.76 -6.81 15.33
CA ASP A 315 5.16 -6.66 15.68
C ASP A 315 5.82 -5.60 14.82
N CYS A 316 6.62 -4.74 15.44
CA CYS A 316 7.53 -3.85 14.77
C CYS A 316 8.96 -4.38 14.98
N LEU A 317 9.48 -5.11 14.00
CA LEU A 317 10.86 -5.61 14.08
C LEU A 317 11.90 -4.51 13.80
N ARG A 318 11.46 -3.29 13.47
CA ARG A 318 12.38 -2.18 13.17
C ARG A 318 12.74 -1.33 14.38
N ASP A 319 12.00 -1.42 15.48
CA ASP A 319 12.20 -0.60 16.66
C ASP A 319 12.93 -1.41 17.75
N ILE A 320 14.23 -1.16 17.92
CA ILE A 320 15.09 -1.83 18.89
C ILE A 320 15.32 -0.93 20.10
N PHE A 321 14.85 -1.38 21.26
CA PHE A 321 15.22 -0.78 22.52
C PHE A 321 16.67 -1.19 22.87
N HIS A 322 17.61 -0.24 22.86
CA HIS A 322 19.03 -0.51 23.08
C HIS A 322 19.46 -0.19 24.53
N PRO A 323 20.60 -0.72 25.02
CA PRO A 323 21.02 -0.55 26.41
C PRO A 323 21.10 0.91 26.90
N GLY A 324 21.47 1.85 26.01
CA GLY A 324 21.51 3.28 26.34
C GLY A 324 20.17 3.92 26.68
N LEU A 325 19.04 3.25 26.38
CA LEU A 325 17.70 3.71 26.73
C LEU A 325 17.22 3.25 28.11
N VAL A 326 17.90 2.28 28.74
CA VAL A 326 17.47 1.72 30.04
C VAL A 326 17.47 2.76 31.17
N SER A 327 18.39 3.74 31.11
CA SER A 327 18.42 4.87 32.03
C SER A 327 17.38 5.95 31.72
N VAL A 328 16.79 5.94 30.50
CA VAL A 328 15.85 6.95 30.00
C VAL A 328 14.41 6.54 30.27
N ALA A 329 14.08 5.26 30.02
CA ALA A 329 12.73 4.74 30.13
C ALA A 329 12.74 3.29 30.67
N ASN A 330 11.66 2.90 31.35
CA ASN A 330 11.52 1.52 31.81
C ASN A 330 11.24 0.58 30.62
N PRO A 331 12.11 -0.43 30.37
CA PRO A 331 11.90 -1.39 29.29
C PRO A 331 10.55 -2.12 29.35
N SER A 332 10.00 -2.34 30.55
CA SER A 332 8.69 -3.01 30.70
C SER A 332 7.52 -2.23 30.09
N ASN A 333 7.68 -0.94 29.86
CA ASN A 333 6.70 -0.11 29.17
C ASN A 333 6.78 -0.27 27.64
N PHE A 334 7.86 -0.85 27.11
CA PHE A 334 8.13 -1.00 25.69
C PHE A 334 8.40 -2.47 25.34
N VAL A 335 7.58 -3.37 25.85
CA VAL A 335 7.81 -4.83 25.85
C VAL A 335 8.25 -5.37 24.48
N ARG A 336 7.63 -4.91 23.40
CA ARG A 336 7.94 -5.40 22.04
C ARG A 336 9.35 -4.97 21.59
N ALA A 337 9.70 -3.72 21.79
CA ALA A 337 11.03 -3.19 21.45
C ALA A 337 12.10 -3.69 22.44
N ALA A 338 11.74 -3.87 23.72
CA ALA A 338 12.66 -4.34 24.77
C ALA A 338 13.09 -5.80 24.61
N ARG A 339 12.33 -6.63 23.86
CA ARG A 339 12.76 -8.01 23.52
C ARG A 339 14.08 -8.05 22.77
N PHE A 340 14.47 -6.96 22.12
CA PHE A 340 15.73 -6.84 21.39
C PHE A 340 16.94 -6.51 22.27
N LEU A 341 16.76 -6.13 23.55
CA LEU A 341 17.88 -5.75 24.42
C LEU A 341 19.06 -6.73 24.40
N PRO A 342 18.86 -8.08 24.44
CA PRO A 342 19.98 -9.02 24.38
C PRO A 342 20.72 -9.05 23.04
N PHE A 343 20.13 -8.48 21.99
CA PHE A 343 20.64 -8.55 20.62
C PHE A 343 20.98 -7.16 20.04
N ALA A 344 20.63 -6.07 20.74
CA ALA A 344 20.49 -4.72 20.19
C ALA A 344 21.67 -4.28 19.31
N ASP A 345 22.90 -4.39 19.83
CA ASP A 345 24.09 -3.95 19.09
C ASP A 345 24.44 -4.88 17.91
N ARG A 346 24.11 -6.17 18.04
CA ARG A 346 24.37 -7.18 17.00
C ARG A 346 23.45 -7.05 15.80
N VAL A 347 22.20 -6.60 16.03
CA VAL A 347 21.16 -6.61 14.98
C VAL A 347 20.82 -5.21 14.45
N ALA A 348 21.37 -4.15 15.06
CA ALA A 348 21.11 -2.79 14.66
C ALA A 348 21.66 -2.47 13.26
N ARG A 349 20.87 -1.79 12.46
CA ARG A 349 21.28 -1.30 11.13
C ARG A 349 22.31 -0.20 11.27
N VAL A 350 23.36 -0.26 10.45
CA VAL A 350 24.44 0.74 10.39
C VAL A 350 24.31 1.57 9.12
N ASN A 351 24.38 2.89 9.25
CA ASN A 351 24.41 3.85 8.17
C ASN A 351 25.79 3.89 7.48
N ALA A 352 25.89 4.53 6.31
CA ALA A 352 27.15 4.66 5.57
C ALA A 352 28.25 5.45 6.31
N ASP A 353 27.89 6.28 7.27
CA ASP A 353 28.81 7.01 8.15
C ASP A 353 29.25 6.23 9.40
N GLY A 354 28.82 4.97 9.53
CA GLY A 354 29.12 4.11 10.67
C GLY A 354 28.21 4.29 11.87
N SER A 355 27.30 5.25 11.89
CA SER A 355 26.32 5.44 12.97
C SER A 355 25.21 4.40 12.93
N PHE A 356 24.61 4.09 14.09
CA PHE A 356 23.37 3.31 14.12
C PHE A 356 22.19 4.07 13.53
N ALA A 357 21.43 3.40 12.69
CA ALA A 357 20.23 3.98 12.10
C ALA A 357 19.16 4.18 13.17
N ARG A 358 18.51 5.34 13.12
CA ARG A 358 17.43 5.71 14.04
C ARG A 358 16.09 5.09 13.59
N ALA A 359 15.33 4.64 14.59
CA ALA A 359 13.96 4.19 14.45
C ALA A 359 12.99 5.13 15.19
N TRP A 360 11.85 4.62 15.68
CA TRP A 360 10.91 5.40 16.47
C TRP A 360 11.58 5.95 17.74
N SER A 361 11.05 7.03 18.28
CA SER A 361 11.60 7.66 19.48
C SER A 361 10.65 7.51 20.67
N ILE A 362 11.21 7.30 21.85
CA ILE A 362 10.48 7.18 23.11
C ILE A 362 10.78 8.37 24.01
N PRO A 363 9.81 8.84 24.83
CA PRO A 363 10.03 9.94 25.75
C PRO A 363 10.74 9.49 27.04
N ASP A 364 11.57 10.36 27.60
CA ASP A 364 11.98 10.26 28.99
C ASP A 364 10.93 10.84 29.95
N LYS A 365 11.21 10.86 31.24
CA LYS A 365 10.31 11.41 32.28
C LYS A 365 10.00 12.91 32.09
N ALA A 366 10.89 13.64 31.40
CA ALA A 366 10.73 15.06 31.10
C ALA A 366 10.03 15.29 29.73
N GLY A 367 9.68 14.21 29.01
CA GLY A 367 9.05 14.26 27.70
C GLY A 367 10.04 14.49 26.52
N LYS A 368 11.36 14.50 26.77
CA LYS A 368 12.36 14.57 25.72
C LYS A 368 12.42 13.24 24.97
N MET A 369 12.36 13.30 23.64
CA MET A 369 12.36 12.12 22.79
C MET A 369 13.77 11.58 22.53
N HIS A 370 13.93 10.25 22.69
CA HIS A 370 15.17 9.53 22.46
C HIS A 370 14.95 8.44 21.41
N PRO A 371 15.78 8.38 20.33
CA PRO A 371 15.57 7.44 19.25
C PRO A 371 15.96 6.02 19.67
N MET A 372 15.14 5.03 19.31
CA MET A 372 15.53 3.63 19.25
C MET A 372 16.47 3.37 18.07
N HIS A 373 17.12 2.21 18.03
CA HIS A 373 17.86 1.77 16.85
C HIS A 373 16.93 1.05 15.87
N ALA A 374 17.24 1.12 14.58
CA ALA A 374 16.54 0.34 13.58
C ALA A 374 17.17 -1.04 13.41
N LEU A 375 16.35 -2.09 13.26
CA LEU A 375 16.81 -3.43 12.89
C LEU A 375 17.41 -3.42 11.46
N CYS A 376 18.45 -4.22 11.24
CA CYS A 376 18.87 -4.57 9.88
C CYS A 376 17.90 -5.56 9.25
N ASP A 377 17.28 -5.21 8.12
CA ASP A 377 16.28 -6.03 7.45
C ASP A 377 16.78 -7.44 7.09
N MET A 378 18.10 -7.62 6.85
CA MET A 378 18.71 -8.94 6.62
C MET A 378 18.51 -9.90 7.78
N LEU A 379 18.41 -9.39 9.00
CA LEU A 379 18.26 -10.19 10.22
C LEU A 379 16.79 -10.37 10.63
N ALA A 380 15.85 -9.76 9.92
CA ALA A 380 14.43 -9.87 10.22
C ALA A 380 13.91 -11.33 10.24
N PRO A 381 14.30 -12.23 9.30
CA PRO A 381 13.88 -13.64 9.37
C PRO A 381 14.42 -14.38 10.60
N GLU A 382 15.64 -14.07 11.06
CA GLU A 382 16.22 -14.66 12.28
C GLU A 382 15.45 -14.18 13.51
N MET A 383 15.21 -12.87 13.61
CA MET A 383 14.48 -12.28 14.73
C MET A 383 13.03 -12.73 14.77
N CYS A 384 12.42 -12.94 13.62
CA CYS A 384 11.08 -13.52 13.52
C CYS A 384 11.02 -14.93 14.13
N ARG A 385 11.97 -15.80 13.80
CA ARG A 385 12.07 -17.15 14.40
C ARG A 385 12.37 -17.12 15.89
N THR A 386 13.17 -16.15 16.33
CA THR A 386 13.60 -16.03 17.72
C THR A 386 12.53 -15.43 18.63
N LEU A 387 11.79 -14.43 18.16
CA LEU A 387 10.90 -13.62 18.99
C LEU A 387 9.40 -13.82 18.68
N ILE A 388 9.03 -14.01 17.41
CA ILE A 388 7.62 -14.11 17.01
C ILE A 388 7.12 -15.56 17.05
N ALA A 389 7.87 -16.50 16.50
CA ALA A 389 7.41 -17.89 16.42
C ALA A 389 7.12 -18.52 17.81
N PRO A 390 7.95 -18.33 18.86
CA PRO A 390 7.61 -18.80 20.20
C PRO A 390 6.35 -18.14 20.80
N ASP A 391 6.13 -16.85 20.55
CA ASP A 391 4.92 -16.15 21.00
C ASP A 391 3.66 -16.68 20.31
N VAL A 392 3.75 -16.93 19.00
CA VAL A 392 2.65 -17.55 18.22
C VAL A 392 2.32 -18.94 18.76
N ALA A 393 3.35 -19.76 19.00
CA ALA A 393 3.16 -21.12 19.53
C ALA A 393 2.55 -21.12 20.93
N ALA A 394 3.00 -20.22 21.82
CA ALA A 394 2.52 -20.13 23.19
C ALA A 394 1.08 -19.61 23.30
N ARG A 395 0.66 -18.73 22.41
CA ARG A 395 -0.66 -18.06 22.51
C ARG A 395 -1.68 -18.57 21.51
N GLY A 396 -1.26 -19.22 20.42
CA GLY A 396 -2.15 -19.74 19.39
C GLY A 396 -2.72 -18.65 18.47
N TYR A 397 -1.98 -17.58 18.21
CA TYR A 397 -2.36 -16.57 17.24
C TYR A 397 -2.58 -17.16 15.85
N THR A 398 -3.54 -16.59 15.12
CA THR A 398 -3.86 -16.97 13.74
C THR A 398 -3.53 -15.87 12.72
N SER A 399 -3.17 -14.68 13.21
CA SER A 399 -2.75 -13.54 12.38
C SER A 399 -1.60 -12.77 13.03
N ARG A 400 -0.85 -12.04 12.20
CA ARG A 400 0.18 -11.10 12.65
C ARG A 400 0.31 -9.94 11.66
N LEU A 401 0.22 -8.70 12.17
CA LEU A 401 0.56 -7.50 11.41
C LEU A 401 2.05 -7.19 11.59
N MET A 402 2.76 -7.00 10.48
CA MET A 402 4.15 -6.56 10.45
C MET A 402 4.21 -5.05 10.18
N ASP A 403 4.47 -4.31 11.24
CA ASP A 403 4.45 -2.85 11.25
C ASP A 403 5.72 -2.25 10.62
N VAL A 404 5.60 -1.11 9.95
CA VAL A 404 6.69 -0.29 9.34
C VAL A 404 7.38 -0.92 8.12
N GLN A 405 7.48 -2.23 7.99
CA GLN A 405 8.35 -2.87 6.98
C GLN A 405 7.95 -2.55 5.54
N ALA A 406 6.67 -2.69 5.18
CA ALA A 406 6.16 -2.28 3.87
C ALA A 406 6.00 -0.75 3.77
N ALA A 407 5.60 -0.13 4.88
CA ALA A 407 5.44 1.32 4.98
C ALA A 407 6.76 2.08 4.78
N GLY A 408 7.85 1.60 5.38
CA GLY A 408 9.19 2.22 5.32
C GLY A 408 10.06 1.74 4.15
N GLY A 409 9.76 0.54 3.62
CA GLY A 409 10.53 -0.11 2.55
C GLY A 409 11.90 -0.68 2.97
N PRO A 410 12.55 -1.51 2.15
CA PRO A 410 13.85 -2.09 2.43
C PRO A 410 14.96 -1.04 2.40
N VAL A 411 15.93 -1.17 3.31
CA VAL A 411 17.02 -0.19 3.46
C VAL A 411 18.37 -0.91 3.53
N PRO A 412 19.43 -0.43 2.83
CA PRO A 412 20.76 -1.02 2.91
C PRO A 412 21.35 -0.88 4.32
N CYS A 413 22.23 -1.82 4.69
CA CYS A 413 23.00 -1.80 5.91
C CYS A 413 24.50 -1.83 5.62
N PHE A 414 25.28 -1.03 6.34
CA PHE A 414 26.74 -0.90 6.18
C PHE A 414 27.50 -1.52 7.37
N SER A 415 26.86 -2.38 8.14
CA SER A 415 27.52 -3.12 9.22
C SER A 415 28.62 -4.02 8.67
N ALA A 416 29.74 -4.14 9.38
CA ALA A 416 30.82 -5.06 9.01
C ALA A 416 30.41 -6.54 9.13
N SER A 417 29.47 -6.85 10.05
CA SER A 417 29.04 -8.23 10.33
C SER A 417 27.83 -8.69 9.50
N HIS A 418 26.97 -7.76 9.05
CA HIS A 418 25.76 -8.07 8.27
C HIS A 418 25.46 -6.97 7.22
N PRO A 419 26.41 -6.71 6.30
CA PRO A 419 26.19 -5.73 5.25
C PRO A 419 25.13 -6.23 4.28
N CYS A 420 24.25 -5.33 3.82
CA CYS A 420 23.29 -5.67 2.77
C CYS A 420 22.93 -4.49 1.88
N THR A 421 22.62 -4.80 0.64
CA THR A 421 21.97 -3.89 -0.32
C THR A 421 20.45 -3.82 -0.04
N ALA A 422 19.77 -2.81 -0.57
CA ALA A 422 18.31 -2.73 -0.49
C ALA A 422 17.61 -3.95 -1.15
N ALA A 423 18.21 -4.52 -2.19
CA ALA A 423 17.68 -5.72 -2.84
C ALA A 423 17.76 -6.96 -1.93
N GLN A 424 18.89 -7.15 -1.24
CA GLN A 424 19.04 -8.23 -0.25
C GLN A 424 18.11 -8.03 0.95
N ALA A 425 17.95 -6.79 1.42
CA ALA A 425 16.99 -6.44 2.44
C ALA A 425 15.55 -6.79 2.03
N LEU A 426 15.17 -6.50 0.77
CA LEU A 426 13.86 -6.86 0.23
C LEU A 426 13.63 -8.37 0.23
N GLU A 427 14.59 -9.16 -0.21
CA GLU A 427 14.46 -10.62 -0.23
C GLU A 427 14.39 -11.21 1.20
N ALA A 428 15.11 -10.61 2.16
CA ALA A 428 14.99 -10.98 3.57
C ALA A 428 13.59 -10.68 4.14
N LEU A 429 13.02 -9.51 3.86
CA LEU A 429 11.66 -9.17 4.25
C LEU A 429 10.62 -10.10 3.60
N ARG A 430 10.81 -10.49 2.34
CA ARG A 430 9.96 -11.51 1.70
C ARG A 430 10.06 -12.86 2.38
N ALA A 431 11.28 -13.30 2.69
CA ALA A 431 11.50 -14.56 3.38
C ALA A 431 10.85 -14.58 4.77
N GLU A 432 10.92 -13.47 5.49
CA GLU A 432 10.25 -13.30 6.78
C GLU A 432 8.73 -13.43 6.66
N HIS A 433 8.11 -12.64 5.75
CA HIS A 433 6.65 -12.66 5.58
C HIS A 433 6.15 -14.02 5.09
N ARG A 434 6.88 -14.69 4.19
CA ARG A 434 6.56 -16.06 3.75
C ARG A 434 6.70 -17.07 4.87
N TYR A 435 7.71 -16.96 5.72
CA TYR A 435 7.84 -17.81 6.90
C TYR A 435 6.62 -17.68 7.82
N LEU A 436 6.17 -16.45 8.11
CA LEU A 436 4.96 -16.23 8.89
C LEU A 436 3.70 -16.79 8.20
N ALA A 437 3.59 -16.59 6.88
CA ALA A 437 2.41 -16.95 6.09
C ALA A 437 2.33 -18.44 5.79
N ASP A 438 3.39 -19.00 5.25
CA ASP A 438 3.40 -20.35 4.66
C ASP A 438 3.84 -21.41 5.69
N ASP A 439 4.86 -21.12 6.55
CA ASP A 439 5.38 -22.08 7.54
C ASP A 439 4.60 -22.03 8.86
N LEU A 440 4.30 -20.84 9.39
CA LEU A 440 3.51 -20.70 10.63
C LEU A 440 1.99 -20.67 10.35
N GLY A 441 1.57 -20.58 9.10
CA GLY A 441 0.17 -20.57 8.70
C GLY A 441 -0.62 -19.35 9.20
N LEU A 442 0.03 -18.20 9.39
CA LEU A 442 -0.62 -16.97 9.86
C LEU A 442 -1.25 -16.19 8.70
N VAL A 443 -2.34 -15.51 8.96
CA VAL A 443 -2.82 -14.44 8.09
C VAL A 443 -1.92 -13.22 8.35
N VAL A 444 -1.03 -12.91 7.40
CA VAL A 444 -0.01 -11.87 7.57
C VAL A 444 -0.50 -10.55 7.01
N GLY A 445 -0.51 -9.52 7.84
CA GLY A 445 -0.77 -8.14 7.48
C GLY A 445 0.49 -7.28 7.45
N VAL A 446 0.39 -6.13 6.81
CA VAL A 446 1.44 -5.11 6.80
C VAL A 446 0.85 -3.72 7.01
N GLU A 447 1.62 -2.82 7.63
CA GLU A 447 1.28 -1.41 7.65
C GLU A 447 1.52 -0.83 6.25
N VAL A 448 0.50 -0.27 5.63
CA VAL A 448 0.46 0.29 4.27
C VAL A 448 1.15 -0.60 3.24
N GLY A 449 0.43 -1.25 2.38
CA GLY A 449 0.97 -2.17 1.37
C GLY A 449 1.94 -1.52 0.38
N ASN A 450 2.83 -2.35 -0.17
CA ASN A 450 3.75 -1.96 -1.24
C ASN A 450 3.89 -3.10 -2.25
N GLU A 451 3.91 -2.78 -3.54
CA GLU A 451 3.99 -3.80 -4.61
C GLU A 451 5.25 -4.66 -4.58
N LEU A 452 6.33 -4.18 -3.95
CA LEU A 452 7.57 -4.95 -3.81
C LEU A 452 7.42 -6.18 -2.91
N LEU A 453 6.40 -6.19 -2.03
CA LEU A 453 6.12 -7.26 -1.08
C LEU A 453 4.76 -7.93 -1.32
N VAL A 454 4.00 -7.53 -2.35
CA VAL A 454 2.60 -7.97 -2.59
C VAL A 454 2.44 -9.50 -2.68
N ASP A 455 3.48 -10.20 -3.09
CA ASP A 455 3.52 -11.66 -3.19
C ASP A 455 3.68 -12.38 -1.84
N ALA A 456 4.00 -11.65 -0.75
CA ALA A 456 4.39 -12.23 0.53
C ALA A 456 3.43 -11.93 1.70
N PHE A 457 2.52 -10.96 1.61
CA PHE A 457 1.52 -10.66 2.64
C PHE A 457 0.08 -10.88 2.14
N HIS A 458 -0.90 -10.89 3.06
CA HIS A 458 -2.31 -11.18 2.74
C HIS A 458 -3.20 -9.96 2.83
N TYR A 459 -2.94 -9.05 3.75
CA TYR A 459 -3.70 -7.82 3.89
C TYR A 459 -2.80 -6.64 4.24
N SER A 460 -3.30 -5.45 4.01
CA SER A 460 -2.63 -4.20 4.35
C SER A 460 -3.58 -3.23 5.06
N GLU A 461 -3.10 -2.61 6.12
CA GLU A 461 -3.83 -1.56 6.82
C GLU A 461 -3.29 -0.19 6.42
N GLY A 462 -4.07 0.55 5.65
CA GLY A 462 -3.74 1.91 5.29
C GLY A 462 -3.68 2.22 3.80
N LEU A 463 -3.70 1.23 2.91
CA LEU A 463 -3.77 1.50 1.47
C LEU A 463 -5.04 2.26 1.10
N THR A 464 -6.17 1.88 1.68
CA THR A 464 -7.45 2.54 1.42
C THR A 464 -7.51 3.96 1.99
N SER A 465 -6.63 4.31 2.91
CA SER A 465 -6.50 5.67 3.44
C SER A 465 -5.70 6.56 2.49
N CYS A 466 -5.69 7.85 2.79
CA CYS A 466 -5.08 8.84 1.94
C CYS A 466 -3.56 8.91 2.06
N PRO A 467 -2.90 9.54 1.06
CA PRO A 467 -1.46 9.75 1.06
C PRO A 467 -0.92 10.37 2.34
N HIS A 468 0.31 10.02 2.69
CA HIS A 468 0.98 10.43 3.93
C HIS A 468 1.00 11.95 4.18
N GLU A 469 1.09 12.76 3.14
CA GLU A 469 1.10 14.23 3.31
C GLU A 469 -0.21 14.76 3.89
N PHE A 470 -1.32 14.13 3.56
CA PHE A 470 -2.62 14.47 4.09
C PHE A 470 -2.93 13.73 5.41
N ARG A 471 -2.33 12.55 5.64
CA ARG A 471 -2.48 11.78 6.89
C ARG A 471 -2.08 12.56 8.13
N LYS A 472 -1.11 13.47 8.05
CA LYS A 472 -0.73 14.31 9.19
C LYS A 472 -1.90 15.08 9.76
N ALA A 473 -2.84 15.49 8.93
CA ALA A 473 -4.05 16.16 9.39
C ALA A 473 -5.04 15.21 10.10
N LEU A 474 -5.04 13.91 9.75
CA LEU A 474 -5.92 12.90 10.34
C LEU A 474 -5.33 12.25 11.60
N CYS A 475 -4.11 11.74 11.51
CA CYS A 475 -3.51 10.86 12.51
C CYS A 475 -3.07 11.55 13.79
N TRP A 476 -2.70 12.83 13.75
CA TRP A 476 -2.08 13.50 14.90
C TRP A 476 -3.06 14.21 15.82
N ARG A 477 -4.34 14.30 15.47
CA ARG A 477 -5.39 14.74 16.41
C ARG A 477 -5.77 13.68 17.44
N TYR A 478 -5.22 12.47 17.35
CA TYR A 478 -5.33 11.43 18.38
C TYR A 478 -4.75 11.78 19.74
N LYS A 479 -4.16 12.92 19.90
CA LYS A 479 -3.67 13.36 21.22
C LYS A 479 -4.77 13.34 22.28
N ASP A 480 -6.04 13.51 21.89
CA ASP A 480 -7.19 13.50 22.78
C ASP A 480 -7.88 12.12 22.85
N ARG A 481 -7.44 11.16 22.04
CA ARG A 481 -7.80 9.74 21.99
C ARG A 481 -9.28 9.36 22.17
N ALA A 482 -10.17 10.18 21.70
CA ALA A 482 -11.39 9.62 21.21
C ALA A 482 -11.04 8.80 19.96
N LEU A 483 -11.37 7.50 19.92
CA LEU A 483 -11.26 6.67 18.72
C LEU A 483 -12.32 7.06 17.69
N TYR A 484 -12.95 8.21 17.87
CA TYR A 484 -13.87 8.89 16.99
C TYR A 484 -13.77 10.40 17.23
N GLY A 485 -13.99 11.19 16.19
CA GLY A 485 -14.01 12.65 16.24
C GLY A 485 -15.37 13.20 15.82
N ASP A 486 -15.77 14.31 16.44
CA ASP A 486 -17.01 15.00 16.08
C ASP A 486 -16.79 16.00 14.93
N GLU A 487 -15.57 16.57 14.82
CA GLU A 487 -15.19 17.50 13.76
C GLU A 487 -14.34 16.82 12.68
N ILE A 488 -14.84 16.81 11.46
CA ILE A 488 -14.09 16.32 10.31
C ILE A 488 -13.15 17.42 9.81
N PRO A 489 -11.82 17.20 9.76
CA PRO A 489 -10.90 18.20 9.22
C PRO A 489 -11.25 18.57 7.78
N GLU A 490 -11.11 19.84 7.42
CA GLU A 490 -11.44 20.33 6.08
C GLU A 490 -10.71 19.55 4.97
N ALA A 491 -9.40 19.34 5.11
CA ALA A 491 -8.63 18.53 4.16
C ALA A 491 -9.21 17.11 4.00
N THR A 492 -9.78 16.53 5.04
CA THR A 492 -10.47 15.23 4.99
C THR A 492 -11.70 15.30 4.10
N ARG A 493 -12.55 16.30 4.27
CA ARG A 493 -13.77 16.47 3.49
C ARG A 493 -13.50 16.84 2.04
N THR A 494 -12.61 17.81 1.81
CA THR A 494 -12.42 18.42 0.50
C THR A 494 -11.51 17.60 -0.42
N LEU A 495 -10.59 16.82 0.14
CA LEU A 495 -9.56 16.15 -0.63
C LEU A 495 -9.46 14.64 -0.34
N LEU A 496 -9.24 14.27 0.94
CA LEU A 496 -8.78 12.93 1.30
C LEU A 496 -9.82 11.82 1.08
N HIS A 497 -11.09 12.11 1.38
CA HIS A 497 -12.21 11.18 1.19
C HIS A 497 -13.13 11.61 0.04
N ASN A 498 -12.68 12.60 -0.77
CA ASN A 498 -13.49 13.09 -1.88
C ASN A 498 -13.53 12.06 -3.03
N PRO A 499 -14.71 11.52 -3.36
CA PRO A 499 -14.85 10.50 -4.41
C PRO A 499 -14.34 10.95 -5.79
N LYS A 500 -14.34 12.27 -6.07
CA LYS A 500 -13.88 12.82 -7.36
C LYS A 500 -12.42 12.51 -7.65
N TYR A 501 -11.60 12.34 -6.60
CA TYR A 501 -10.16 12.15 -6.74
C TYR A 501 -9.71 10.71 -6.49
N ARG A 502 -10.55 9.89 -5.84
CA ARG A 502 -10.21 8.53 -5.44
C ARG A 502 -10.48 7.54 -6.57
N ILE A 503 -9.47 6.72 -6.88
CA ILE A 503 -9.57 5.65 -7.88
C ILE A 503 -8.99 4.35 -7.29
N PRO A 504 -9.52 3.17 -7.66
CA PRO A 504 -9.00 1.88 -7.20
C PRO A 504 -7.82 1.40 -8.09
N LEU A 505 -6.75 2.21 -8.21
CA LEU A 505 -5.63 1.87 -9.09
C LEU A 505 -4.89 0.62 -8.60
N TRP A 506 -4.72 0.47 -7.27
CA TRP A 506 -4.16 -0.73 -6.66
C TRP A 506 -5.07 -1.94 -6.90
N GLU A 507 -6.36 -1.79 -6.68
CA GLU A 507 -7.33 -2.88 -6.83
C GLU A 507 -7.46 -3.36 -8.28
N LEU A 508 -7.35 -2.48 -9.27
CA LEU A 508 -7.28 -2.86 -10.69
C LEU A 508 -6.07 -3.74 -11.02
N VAL A 509 -5.02 -3.67 -10.20
CA VAL A 509 -3.80 -4.46 -10.40
C VAL A 509 -3.72 -5.65 -9.44
N TYR A 510 -4.06 -5.49 -8.16
CA TYR A 510 -3.72 -6.43 -7.09
C TYR A 510 -4.90 -6.88 -6.21
N HIS A 511 -6.17 -6.60 -6.57
CA HIS A 511 -7.34 -6.94 -5.76
C HIS A 511 -7.38 -8.41 -5.31
N ASP A 512 -7.10 -9.34 -6.21
CA ASP A 512 -7.05 -10.77 -5.93
C ASP A 512 -5.73 -11.26 -5.31
N CYS A 513 -4.82 -10.34 -4.99
CA CYS A 513 -3.52 -10.66 -4.39
C CYS A 513 -3.46 -10.32 -2.90
N THR A 514 -4.14 -9.26 -2.48
CA THR A 514 -4.15 -8.76 -1.10
C THR A 514 -5.47 -8.08 -0.78
N VAL A 515 -5.82 -8.04 0.49
CA VAL A 515 -6.98 -7.30 0.99
C VAL A 515 -6.51 -5.96 1.54
N SER A 516 -7.08 -4.86 1.04
CA SER A 516 -6.79 -3.52 1.54
C SER A 516 -7.82 -3.09 2.58
N TYR A 517 -7.33 -2.47 3.66
CA TYR A 517 -8.14 -1.83 4.69
C TYR A 517 -7.84 -0.33 4.75
N TRP A 518 -8.77 0.43 5.32
CA TRP A 518 -8.47 1.76 5.85
C TRP A 518 -7.33 1.65 6.88
N TYR A 519 -6.73 2.78 7.22
CA TYR A 519 -5.71 2.79 8.25
C TYR A 519 -6.35 2.71 9.64
N TRP A 520 -5.72 2.01 10.58
CA TRP A 520 -6.23 1.92 11.95
C TRP A 520 -6.46 3.31 12.59
N ALA A 521 -5.64 4.31 12.23
CA ALA A 521 -5.78 5.71 12.64
C ALA A 521 -6.74 6.53 11.74
N ASP A 522 -7.35 5.92 10.74
CA ASP A 522 -8.39 6.43 9.86
C ASP A 522 -9.46 5.34 9.68
N SER A 523 -9.79 4.65 10.78
CA SER A 523 -10.73 3.54 10.78
C SER A 523 -12.14 4.00 10.33
N THR A 524 -12.99 3.04 10.00
CA THR A 524 -14.30 3.32 9.41
C THR A 524 -15.16 4.25 10.29
N LEU A 525 -15.10 4.09 11.61
CA LEU A 525 -15.86 4.90 12.56
C LEU A 525 -15.04 5.99 13.25
N MET A 526 -13.85 6.29 12.75
CA MET A 526 -13.03 7.39 13.28
C MET A 526 -13.80 8.72 13.32
N TYR A 527 -14.55 8.97 12.28
CA TYR A 527 -15.57 10.01 12.18
C TYR A 527 -16.88 9.28 11.82
N PRO A 528 -17.79 9.03 12.78
CA PRO A 528 -19.02 8.28 12.52
C PRO A 528 -19.84 8.85 11.36
N GLN A 529 -19.77 10.16 11.14
CA GLN A 529 -20.44 10.85 10.03
C GLN A 529 -19.87 10.44 8.66
N LEU A 530 -18.60 10.00 8.59
CA LEU A 530 -17.95 9.50 7.38
C LEU A 530 -18.16 8.00 7.14
N ALA A 531 -18.70 7.26 8.11
CA ALA A 531 -18.86 5.82 7.98
C ALA A 531 -19.68 5.41 6.74
N PRO A 532 -20.83 6.05 6.41
CA PRO A 532 -21.55 5.71 5.18
C PRO A 532 -20.75 5.93 3.91
N LEU A 533 -19.91 6.98 3.85
CA LEU A 533 -19.01 7.25 2.74
C LEU A 533 -17.90 6.19 2.64
N LYS A 534 -17.28 5.84 3.76
CA LYS A 534 -16.23 4.81 3.80
C LYS A 534 -16.78 3.43 3.44
N ASP A 535 -17.99 3.09 3.93
CA ASP A 535 -18.68 1.85 3.55
C ASP A 535 -19.01 1.82 2.05
N ALA A 536 -19.37 2.96 1.47
CA ALA A 536 -19.62 3.08 0.04
C ALA A 536 -18.36 2.80 -0.79
N PHE A 537 -17.18 3.28 -0.37
CA PHE A 537 -15.90 2.91 -0.97
C PHE A 537 -15.59 1.41 -0.76
N CYS A 538 -15.80 0.87 0.44
CA CYS A 538 -15.61 -0.56 0.70
C CYS A 538 -16.47 -1.41 -0.23
N ARG A 539 -17.75 -1.08 -0.40
CA ARG A 539 -18.64 -1.77 -1.36
C ARG A 539 -18.12 -1.68 -2.79
N LEU A 540 -17.85 -0.44 -3.24
CA LEU A 540 -17.43 -0.18 -4.61
C LEU A 540 -16.16 -0.94 -4.98
N TRP A 541 -15.20 -1.01 -4.04
CA TRP A 541 -13.89 -1.62 -4.30
C TRP A 541 -13.76 -3.07 -3.81
N GLY A 542 -14.82 -3.63 -3.23
CA GLY A 542 -14.82 -5.01 -2.73
C GLY A 542 -13.94 -5.22 -1.50
N LEU A 543 -13.86 -4.21 -0.61
CA LEU A 543 -12.99 -4.19 0.56
C LEU A 543 -13.78 -4.34 1.86
N PRO A 544 -13.24 -5.02 2.88
CA PRO A 544 -13.86 -5.07 4.20
C PRO A 544 -13.51 -3.84 5.03
N PRO A 545 -14.34 -3.52 6.06
CA PRO A 545 -14.10 -2.39 6.97
C PRO A 545 -13.06 -2.73 8.04
N ILE A 546 -12.46 -1.68 8.64
CA ILE A 546 -11.61 -1.74 9.83
C ILE A 546 -12.21 -0.85 10.93
N TYR A 547 -12.14 -1.31 12.16
CA TYR A 547 -12.64 -0.60 13.34
C TYR A 547 -11.56 -0.53 14.42
N SER A 548 -11.25 0.66 14.89
CA SER A 548 -10.40 0.89 16.05
C SER A 548 -11.28 1.25 17.25
N MET A 549 -11.16 0.52 18.35
CA MET A 549 -12.03 0.73 19.50
C MET A 549 -11.40 0.33 20.83
N ASN A 550 -11.93 0.92 21.87
CA ASN A 550 -11.82 0.50 23.26
C ASN A 550 -13.19 0.10 23.79
N VAL A 551 -13.29 -0.30 25.05
CA VAL A 551 -14.55 -0.74 25.69
C VAL A 551 -15.61 0.36 25.63
N ALA A 552 -15.24 1.62 25.89
CA ALA A 552 -16.18 2.75 25.86
C ALA A 552 -16.71 2.99 24.44
N THR A 553 -15.83 2.98 23.43
CA THR A 553 -16.22 3.13 22.02
C THR A 553 -17.11 1.98 21.55
N TRP A 554 -16.78 0.73 21.94
CA TRP A 554 -17.63 -0.42 21.62
C TRP A 554 -19.04 -0.25 22.21
N ASN A 555 -19.14 0.04 23.48
CA ASN A 555 -20.45 0.20 24.15
C ASN A 555 -21.30 1.30 23.51
N ARG A 556 -20.66 2.36 23.01
CA ARG A 556 -21.34 3.47 22.34
C ARG A 556 -21.72 3.15 20.89
N LEU A 557 -20.82 2.52 20.10
CA LEU A 557 -20.92 2.43 18.64
C LEU A 557 -21.18 1.01 18.10
N LYS A 558 -21.42 0.01 18.93
CA LYS A 558 -21.58 -1.38 18.47
C LYS A 558 -22.70 -1.61 17.45
N HIS A 559 -23.77 -0.83 17.52
CA HIS A 559 -24.88 -0.93 16.56
C HIS A 559 -24.51 -0.28 15.22
N GLU A 560 -23.77 0.82 15.23
CA GLU A 560 -23.19 1.48 14.06
C GLU A 560 -22.14 0.58 13.38
N VAL A 561 -21.29 -0.10 14.18
CA VAL A 561 -20.37 -1.13 13.70
C VAL A 561 -21.13 -2.24 12.97
N ALA A 562 -22.19 -2.78 13.59
CA ALA A 562 -22.97 -3.85 12.97
C ALA A 562 -23.71 -3.36 11.70
N ALA A 563 -24.16 -2.12 11.67
CA ALA A 563 -24.78 -1.52 10.49
C ALA A 563 -23.74 -1.32 9.35
N SER A 564 -22.56 -0.80 9.67
CA SER A 564 -21.43 -0.64 8.73
C SER A 564 -20.98 -1.99 8.17
N TYR A 565 -20.79 -2.99 9.03
CA TYR A 565 -20.44 -4.36 8.62
C TYR A 565 -21.42 -4.93 7.58
N ARG A 566 -22.71 -4.80 7.83
CA ARG A 566 -23.75 -5.27 6.90
C ARG A 566 -23.75 -4.54 5.56
N ARG A 567 -23.31 -3.27 5.53
CA ARG A 567 -23.22 -2.51 4.28
C ARG A 567 -21.98 -2.87 3.46
N ALA A 568 -20.81 -3.04 4.09
CA ALA A 568 -19.53 -3.17 3.41
C ALA A 568 -19.17 -4.62 3.06
N VAL A 569 -19.37 -5.57 3.99
CA VAL A 569 -18.85 -6.93 3.90
C VAL A 569 -19.41 -7.78 2.75
N PRO A 570 -20.67 -7.68 2.30
CA PRO A 570 -21.19 -8.53 1.23
C PRO A 570 -20.38 -8.45 -0.08
N SER A 571 -19.99 -7.24 -0.53
CA SER A 571 -19.18 -7.05 -1.73
C SER A 571 -17.77 -7.62 -1.53
N ALA A 572 -17.10 -7.31 -0.41
CA ALA A 572 -15.79 -7.85 -0.08
C ALA A 572 -15.77 -9.39 -0.06
N ARG A 573 -16.83 -10.01 0.47
CA ARG A 573 -16.98 -11.46 0.50
C ARG A 573 -17.13 -12.08 -0.89
N ALA A 574 -17.86 -11.40 -1.76
CA ALA A 574 -18.11 -11.87 -3.12
C ALA A 574 -16.89 -11.72 -4.03
N THR A 575 -15.99 -10.78 -3.78
CA THR A 575 -14.98 -10.36 -4.76
C THR A 575 -13.53 -10.65 -4.37
N MET A 576 -13.21 -10.94 -3.10
CA MET A 576 -11.84 -11.04 -2.58
C MET A 576 -10.89 -11.93 -3.41
N PHE A 577 -11.36 -13.05 -3.99
CA PHE A 577 -10.57 -13.93 -4.85
C PHE A 577 -10.71 -13.60 -6.35
N SER A 578 -11.33 -12.49 -6.70
CA SER A 578 -11.61 -12.09 -8.07
C SER A 578 -10.86 -10.82 -8.44
N ARG A 579 -10.29 -10.77 -9.64
CA ARG A 579 -9.68 -9.53 -10.15
C ARG A 579 -10.73 -8.44 -10.34
N MET A 580 -10.42 -7.21 -9.98
CA MET A 580 -11.13 -6.05 -10.50
C MET A 580 -10.69 -5.80 -11.95
N THR A 581 -11.64 -5.76 -12.88
CA THR A 581 -11.38 -5.67 -14.33
C THR A 581 -11.69 -4.30 -14.91
N ALA A 582 -12.62 -3.57 -14.29
CA ALA A 582 -12.98 -2.22 -14.73
C ALA A 582 -13.35 -1.30 -13.57
N PHE A 583 -13.08 -0.03 -13.79
CA PHE A 583 -13.56 1.09 -12.98
C PHE A 583 -14.00 2.21 -13.92
N GLU A 584 -15.17 2.79 -13.66
CA GLU A 584 -15.80 3.77 -14.53
C GLU A 584 -16.46 4.90 -13.73
N TYR A 585 -16.30 6.12 -14.18
CA TYR A 585 -17.17 7.24 -13.81
C TYR A 585 -18.39 7.23 -14.71
N LEU A 586 -19.60 7.08 -14.14
CA LEU A 586 -20.85 7.06 -14.90
C LEU A 586 -21.44 8.46 -15.09
N THR A 587 -20.93 9.46 -14.37
CA THR A 587 -21.38 10.85 -14.46
C THR A 587 -20.20 11.81 -14.56
N PRO A 588 -20.36 12.97 -15.26
CA PRO A 588 -19.27 13.94 -15.44
C PRO A 588 -18.73 14.53 -14.14
N ASP A 589 -19.56 14.61 -13.08
CA ASP A 589 -19.14 15.06 -11.74
C ASP A 589 -18.34 14.01 -10.95
N ARG A 590 -18.14 12.79 -11.54
CA ARG A 590 -17.42 11.66 -10.96
C ARG A 590 -18.04 11.08 -9.68
N LEU A 591 -19.27 11.42 -9.35
CA LEU A 591 -19.91 10.98 -8.11
C LEU A 591 -20.68 9.67 -8.25
N VAL A 592 -21.04 9.24 -9.47
CA VAL A 592 -21.56 7.90 -9.71
C VAL A 592 -20.47 7.05 -10.33
N GLN A 593 -20.07 6.00 -9.62
CA GLN A 593 -18.93 5.16 -9.98
C GLN A 593 -19.35 3.70 -10.04
N ARG A 594 -18.71 2.94 -10.93
CA ARG A 594 -18.94 1.50 -11.10
C ARG A 594 -17.63 0.75 -11.15
N THR A 595 -17.60 -0.42 -10.51
CA THR A 595 -16.53 -1.42 -10.63
C THR A 595 -17.10 -2.73 -11.15
N THR A 596 -16.26 -3.46 -11.88
CA THR A 596 -16.58 -4.79 -12.41
C THR A 596 -15.46 -5.75 -12.03
N PHE A 597 -15.84 -6.95 -11.61
CA PHE A 597 -14.92 -8.02 -11.23
C PHE A 597 -15.00 -9.21 -12.19
N ALA A 598 -13.92 -9.97 -12.29
CA ALA A 598 -13.80 -11.09 -13.23
C ALA A 598 -14.82 -12.21 -12.99
N ASN A 599 -15.37 -12.35 -11.79
CA ASN A 599 -16.43 -13.31 -11.46
C ASN A 599 -17.85 -12.82 -11.85
N GLY A 600 -17.96 -11.69 -12.52
CA GLY A 600 -19.23 -11.07 -12.94
C GLY A 600 -19.89 -10.17 -11.90
N HIS A 601 -19.32 -10.04 -10.70
CA HIS A 601 -19.84 -9.09 -9.72
C HIS A 601 -19.64 -7.64 -10.21
N VAL A 602 -20.68 -6.83 -10.05
CA VAL A 602 -20.69 -5.40 -10.42
C VAL A 602 -21.24 -4.60 -9.25
N GLU A 603 -20.50 -3.61 -8.83
CA GLU A 603 -20.98 -2.62 -7.85
C GLU A 603 -21.12 -1.25 -8.50
N THR A 604 -22.21 -0.56 -8.16
CA THR A 604 -22.44 0.83 -8.53
C THR A 604 -22.79 1.64 -7.30
N VAL A 605 -22.08 2.74 -7.11
CA VAL A 605 -22.27 3.65 -5.97
C VAL A 605 -22.55 5.06 -6.48
N ASP A 606 -23.63 5.66 -5.97
CA ASP A 606 -23.91 7.10 -6.11
C ASP A 606 -23.45 7.81 -4.82
N PHE A 607 -22.27 8.39 -4.86
CA PHE A 607 -21.68 9.10 -3.72
C PHE A 607 -22.42 10.39 -3.34
N ARG A 608 -23.30 10.93 -4.18
CA ARG A 608 -24.12 12.11 -3.83
C ARG A 608 -24.95 11.86 -2.58
N ARG A 609 -25.37 10.60 -2.37
CA ARG A 609 -26.15 10.19 -1.19
C ARG A 609 -25.35 10.18 0.11
N HIS A 610 -24.01 10.15 0.03
CA HIS A 610 -23.13 10.01 1.18
C HIS A 610 -22.18 11.20 1.33
N TYR A 611 -21.92 11.92 0.24
CA TYR A 611 -20.97 13.01 0.21
C TYR A 611 -21.63 14.38 0.48
N ALA A 612 -22.88 14.57 0.04
CA ALA A 612 -23.63 15.80 0.28
C ALA A 612 -23.81 16.09 1.77
N ASP A 613 -24.11 15.05 2.58
CA ASP A 613 -24.27 15.15 4.02
C ASP A 613 -22.95 15.54 4.72
N VAL A 614 -21.82 15.09 4.20
CA VAL A 614 -20.48 15.42 4.71
C VAL A 614 -20.09 16.87 4.38
N ILE A 615 -20.50 17.38 3.23
CA ILE A 615 -20.25 18.79 2.83
C ILE A 615 -21.21 19.73 3.55
N ALA A 616 -22.47 19.35 3.71
CA ALA A 616 -23.52 20.18 4.31
C ALA A 616 -23.28 20.47 5.81
N VAL A 617 -22.50 19.64 6.49
CA VAL A 617 -22.11 19.83 7.91
C VAL A 617 -20.95 20.82 8.08
N ALA A 618 -20.53 21.55 7.03
CA ALA A 618 -19.55 22.61 7.17
C ALA A 618 -20.14 23.75 8.02
N PRO A 619 -19.50 24.14 9.14
CA PRO A 619 -19.88 25.38 9.80
C PRO A 619 -19.73 26.53 8.81
N GLY A 620 -20.71 27.42 8.79
CA GLY A 620 -20.76 28.53 7.88
C GLY A 620 -19.42 29.28 7.84
N ASN A 621 -19.08 29.76 6.65
CA ASN A 621 -17.98 30.68 6.46
C ASN A 621 -18.02 31.79 7.51
N PRO A 622 -16.90 32.14 8.18
CA PRO A 622 -16.82 33.38 8.91
C PRO A 622 -16.89 34.59 7.97
#